data_8c273c7e60fd1b365b5f009400ff71ad
#
_entry.id   8c273c7e60fd1b365b5f009400ff71ad
#
_cell.length_a   1.000
_cell.length_b   1.000
_cell.length_c   1.000
_cell.angle_alpha   90.00
_cell.angle_beta   90.00
_cell.angle_gamma   90.00
#
_symmetry.space_group_name_H-M   'P 1'
#
loop_
_entity.id
_entity.type
_entity.pdbx_description
1 polymer ?
#
loop_
_entity_poly.entity_id
_entity_poly.type
_entity_poly.pdbx_seq_one_letter_code
_entity_poly.pdbx_strand_id
1 'polypeptide(L)'
;MKKIVLIITTLFWVTIAALGQVEILLDEPFATSFGSFTLDEQKYPNCTYASIWRIDQNYQCAKATVNNGGQSMGATDCKLISPIVNTTGYSQLILRFEHTTYAASSSADVDYYLVKVSKDGVNWTKVTIPTWPSKRWSFVSCEIDLSAYASETMQVMFEYVSTASYAGTWEVKNVVLEGVRENDNPCLYEHLNGLTSADLRKQLHNEIVNHNVLSYSAIRGDKAQVDVRADGTIWDIYSNYEFQLSDYCGPGDFAEGECYNREHMMPKSWWGGAESEPMYTDLHHVTSTDSYANSKRSAWVYDEISSVSWSNNLGSKFGTGKTWYENSFEPADEYKGDVARVYFYMLTCYMDKDFTAGGKGYRYFSYSNGVCNFQSKALNLMLKWHRQDPVSEREVNRNAKVEALQGNINPFVLVPDLIEYIWGTMKGRTYTCGKEVPTQVPETVDTECIDWSRVEIFTPTGQRVDLSYDQLPRGVYILRSDEGTIKVSK
;
A
#
# COMPACT_ATOMS: atom_id res chain seq x y z
N MET A 1 -25.33 27.29 -24.29
CA MET A 1 -25.32 26.31 -23.17
C MET A 1 -24.21 25.32 -23.46
N LYS A 2 -23.06 25.50 -22.80
CA LYS A 2 -21.91 24.59 -22.94
C LYS A 2 -22.16 23.39 -22.02
N LYS A 3 -22.30 22.20 -22.60
CA LYS A 3 -22.33 20.95 -21.84
C LYS A 3 -20.92 20.64 -21.36
N ILE A 4 -20.74 20.67 -20.05
CA ILE A 4 -19.53 20.15 -19.38
C ILE A 4 -19.67 18.63 -19.40
N VAL A 5 -18.77 17.96 -20.11
CA VAL A 5 -18.62 16.51 -20.05
C VAL A 5 -17.76 16.20 -18.82
N LEU A 6 -18.39 15.64 -17.81
CA LEU A 6 -17.72 15.14 -16.60
C LEU A 6 -17.10 13.79 -16.96
N ILE A 7 -15.78 13.76 -17.09
CA ILE A 7 -15.02 12.51 -17.23
C ILE A 7 -14.90 11.93 -15.81
N ILE A 8 -15.71 10.92 -15.52
CA ILE A 8 -15.56 10.11 -14.30
C ILE A 8 -14.53 9.04 -14.62
N THR A 9 -13.28 9.27 -14.24
CA THR A 9 -12.25 8.24 -14.18
C THR A 9 -12.50 7.43 -12.90
N THR A 10 -13.12 6.26 -13.03
CA THR A 10 -13.16 5.28 -11.94
C THR A 10 -11.77 4.65 -11.81
N LEU A 11 -10.99 5.15 -10.86
CA LEU A 11 -9.77 4.47 -10.42
C LEU A 11 -10.16 3.20 -9.67
N PHE A 12 -9.81 2.05 -10.22
CA PHE A 12 -9.78 0.79 -9.49
C PHE A 12 -8.41 0.66 -8.79
N TRP A 13 -8.45 0.48 -7.49
CA TRP A 13 -7.27 0.34 -6.64
C TRP A 13 -6.83 -1.11 -6.58
N VAL A 14 -5.60 -1.36 -6.96
CA VAL A 14 -4.85 -2.56 -6.61
C VAL A 14 -3.94 -2.19 -5.43
N THR A 15 -3.93 -2.99 -4.40
CA THR A 15 -3.04 -2.88 -3.24
C THR A 15 -1.59 -2.90 -3.71
N ILE A 16 -0.93 -1.74 -3.63
CA ILE A 16 0.46 -1.57 -4.01
C ILE A 16 1.30 -1.84 -2.76
N ALA A 17 1.78 -3.06 -2.60
CA ALA A 17 2.88 -3.36 -1.70
C ALA A 17 4.19 -3.02 -2.42
N ALA A 18 5.00 -2.13 -1.82
CA ALA A 18 6.37 -1.77 -2.20
C ALA A 18 6.66 -1.81 -3.71
N LEU A 19 6.02 -0.92 -4.48
CA LEU A 19 6.11 -0.96 -5.92
C LEU A 19 7.32 -0.17 -6.41
N GLY A 20 8.11 -0.82 -7.25
CA GLY A 20 8.94 -0.16 -8.23
C GLY A 20 8.08 0.85 -9.04
N GLN A 21 8.73 1.84 -9.63
CA GLN A 21 8.04 2.87 -10.39
C GLN A 21 7.20 2.21 -11.51
N VAL A 22 5.88 2.45 -11.50
CA VAL A 22 5.00 2.03 -12.59
C VAL A 22 5.28 2.92 -13.79
N GLU A 23 5.65 2.34 -14.91
CA GLU A 23 5.92 3.03 -16.16
C GLU A 23 4.90 2.60 -17.22
N ILE A 24 4.33 3.56 -17.93
CA ILE A 24 3.42 3.26 -19.04
C ILE A 24 4.27 2.99 -20.29
N LEU A 25 4.24 1.76 -20.74
CA LEU A 25 5.02 1.27 -21.88
C LEU A 25 4.26 1.38 -23.21
N LEU A 26 2.94 1.37 -23.14
CA LEU A 26 2.02 1.52 -24.27
C LEU A 26 0.75 2.17 -23.73
N ASP A 27 0.24 3.16 -24.46
CA ASP A 27 -1.05 3.81 -24.19
C ASP A 27 -1.72 4.12 -25.52
N GLU A 28 -2.81 3.42 -25.83
CA GLU A 28 -3.55 3.59 -27.07
C GLU A 28 -5.06 3.55 -26.81
N PRO A 29 -5.73 4.70 -26.87
CA PRO A 29 -7.17 4.77 -26.60
C PRO A 29 -8.04 4.28 -27.74
N PHE A 30 -7.51 4.20 -28.99
CA PHE A 30 -8.26 3.91 -30.24
C PHE A 30 -9.43 4.89 -30.49
N ALA A 31 -9.30 6.11 -30.03
CA ALA A 31 -10.40 7.07 -30.15
C ALA A 31 -10.59 7.59 -31.60
N THR A 32 -9.51 7.81 -32.33
CA THR A 32 -9.55 8.40 -33.69
C THR A 32 -8.69 7.67 -34.71
N SER A 33 -7.75 6.85 -34.26
CA SER A 33 -6.82 6.06 -35.10
C SER A 33 -6.38 4.81 -34.35
N PHE A 34 -5.62 3.95 -35.02
CA PHE A 34 -4.94 2.83 -34.39
C PHE A 34 -3.60 3.23 -33.75
N GLY A 35 -3.25 4.51 -33.78
CA GLY A 35 -1.99 5.02 -33.26
C GLY A 35 -0.80 4.30 -33.90
N SER A 36 -0.01 3.66 -33.04
CA SER A 36 1.18 2.91 -33.44
C SER A 36 0.91 1.43 -33.77
N PHE A 37 -0.34 0.97 -33.65
CA PHE A 37 -0.71 -0.41 -34.01
C PHE A 37 -0.77 -0.62 -35.51
N THR A 38 -0.43 -1.83 -35.94
CA THR A 38 -0.45 -2.27 -37.34
C THR A 38 -1.48 -3.36 -37.56
N LEU A 39 -1.93 -3.52 -38.82
CA LEU A 39 -2.90 -4.50 -39.19
C LEU A 39 -2.26 -5.61 -40.05
N ASP A 40 -2.58 -6.87 -39.76
CA ASP A 40 -2.35 -8.04 -40.62
C ASP A 40 -3.67 -8.79 -40.79
N GLU A 41 -4.25 -8.73 -41.96
CA GLU A 41 -5.63 -9.17 -42.22
C GLU A 41 -5.75 -10.17 -43.35
N GLN A 42 -6.24 -11.36 -43.01
CA GLN A 42 -6.76 -12.32 -43.99
C GLN A 42 -8.29 -12.16 -44.07
N LYS A 43 -8.73 -11.48 -45.14
CA LYS A 43 -10.15 -11.18 -45.34
C LYS A 43 -10.83 -12.29 -46.14
N TYR A 44 -12.15 -12.43 -45.98
CA TYR A 44 -12.94 -13.37 -46.77
C TYR A 44 -12.92 -13.00 -48.28
N PRO A 45 -13.12 -13.95 -49.19
CA PRO A 45 -13.14 -13.71 -50.65
C PRO A 45 -14.16 -12.62 -51.02
N ASN A 46 -13.77 -11.72 -51.94
CA ASN A 46 -14.59 -10.59 -52.38
C ASN A 46 -15.00 -9.59 -51.30
N CYS A 47 -14.24 -9.50 -50.21
CA CYS A 47 -14.45 -8.51 -49.17
C CYS A 47 -14.30 -7.09 -49.73
N THR A 48 -15.33 -6.27 -49.58
CA THR A 48 -15.33 -4.86 -50.05
C THR A 48 -14.83 -3.87 -49.00
N TYR A 49 -14.62 -4.31 -47.75
CA TYR A 49 -14.05 -3.45 -46.73
C TYR A 49 -12.57 -3.22 -46.96
N ALA A 50 -12.14 -1.95 -46.83
CA ALA A 50 -10.71 -1.62 -46.87
C ALA A 50 -9.94 -2.35 -45.77
N SER A 51 -10.53 -2.43 -44.57
CA SER A 51 -10.03 -3.20 -43.44
C SER A 51 -11.17 -3.75 -42.58
N ILE A 52 -10.97 -4.91 -41.96
CA ILE A 52 -11.93 -5.51 -41.01
C ILE A 52 -11.87 -4.78 -39.67
N TRP A 53 -10.65 -4.52 -39.16
CA TRP A 53 -10.46 -3.60 -38.07
C TRP A 53 -10.66 -2.19 -38.57
N ARG A 54 -11.44 -1.38 -37.86
CA ARG A 54 -11.71 0.05 -38.15
C ARG A 54 -11.98 0.80 -36.86
N ILE A 55 -11.75 2.11 -36.89
CA ILE A 55 -12.13 2.98 -35.78
C ILE A 55 -13.62 3.28 -35.86
N ASP A 56 -14.33 2.98 -34.80
CA ASP A 56 -15.70 3.44 -34.59
C ASP A 56 -15.68 4.76 -33.81
N GLN A 57 -15.84 5.87 -34.52
CA GLN A 57 -15.74 7.22 -33.93
C GLN A 57 -16.87 7.53 -32.95
N ASN A 58 -18.03 6.85 -33.08
CA ASN A 58 -19.16 7.06 -32.16
C ASN A 58 -18.87 6.48 -30.78
N TYR A 59 -18.18 5.34 -30.75
CA TYR A 59 -17.83 4.64 -29.51
C TYR A 59 -16.37 4.81 -29.12
N GLN A 60 -15.61 5.52 -29.95
CA GLN A 60 -14.18 5.79 -29.72
C GLN A 60 -13.39 4.52 -29.40
N CYS A 61 -13.46 3.55 -30.32
CA CYS A 61 -12.86 2.24 -30.12
C CYS A 61 -12.38 1.63 -31.45
N ALA A 62 -11.45 0.69 -31.38
CA ALA A 62 -11.13 -0.23 -32.46
C ALA A 62 -12.23 -1.31 -32.54
N LYS A 63 -12.81 -1.52 -33.71
CA LYS A 63 -13.91 -2.44 -33.95
C LYS A 63 -13.61 -3.39 -35.09
N ALA A 64 -13.72 -4.69 -34.86
CA ALA A 64 -13.68 -5.74 -35.88
C ALA A 64 -15.04 -6.41 -36.00
N THR A 65 -15.51 -6.54 -37.21
CA THR A 65 -16.74 -7.29 -37.52
C THR A 65 -16.87 -7.64 -39.00
N VAL A 66 -17.33 -8.85 -39.26
CA VAL A 66 -17.88 -9.28 -40.53
C VAL A 66 -19.31 -9.84 -40.34
N ASN A 67 -19.97 -9.43 -39.27
CA ASN A 67 -21.37 -9.75 -39.01
C ASN A 67 -22.28 -8.75 -39.73
N ASN A 68 -23.22 -9.24 -40.53
CA ASN A 68 -24.23 -8.46 -41.19
C ASN A 68 -25.63 -9.00 -40.84
N GLY A 69 -26.35 -8.28 -39.97
CA GLY A 69 -27.69 -8.65 -39.55
C GLY A 69 -27.80 -10.02 -38.85
N GLY A 70 -26.73 -10.43 -38.13
CA GLY A 70 -26.66 -11.72 -37.43
C GLY A 70 -26.07 -12.88 -38.28
N GLN A 71 -25.64 -12.60 -39.51
CA GLN A 71 -25.02 -13.59 -40.39
C GLN A 71 -23.55 -13.27 -40.63
N SER A 72 -22.72 -14.31 -40.76
CA SER A 72 -21.33 -14.14 -41.15
C SER A 72 -21.23 -13.85 -42.64
N MET A 73 -20.39 -12.86 -42.99
CA MET A 73 -20.04 -12.58 -44.39
C MET A 73 -18.93 -13.48 -44.93
N GLY A 74 -18.24 -14.21 -44.07
CA GLY A 74 -17.18 -15.14 -44.46
C GLY A 74 -16.11 -15.34 -43.37
N ALA A 75 -15.19 -16.27 -43.68
CA ALA A 75 -14.07 -16.56 -42.79
C ALA A 75 -12.99 -15.48 -42.90
N THR A 76 -12.53 -14.97 -41.77
CA THR A 76 -11.44 -13.99 -41.63
C THR A 76 -10.50 -14.37 -40.50
N ASP A 77 -9.25 -13.90 -40.60
CA ASP A 77 -8.27 -13.90 -39.54
C ASP A 77 -7.55 -12.54 -39.58
N CYS A 78 -7.93 -11.65 -38.68
CA CYS A 78 -7.53 -10.23 -38.72
C CYS A 78 -6.93 -9.79 -37.40
N LYS A 79 -5.70 -9.30 -37.46
CA LYS A 79 -4.87 -9.00 -36.34
C LYS A 79 -4.62 -7.49 -36.23
N LEU A 80 -4.73 -6.99 -35.03
CA LEU A 80 -4.34 -5.63 -34.62
C LEU A 80 -3.16 -5.78 -33.68
N ILE A 81 -1.96 -5.39 -34.14
CA ILE A 81 -0.66 -5.72 -33.50
C ILE A 81 -0.02 -4.46 -32.98
N SER A 82 0.38 -4.46 -31.71
CA SER A 82 1.10 -3.35 -31.08
C SER A 82 2.48 -3.13 -31.71
N PRO A 83 3.08 -1.95 -31.51
CA PRO A 83 4.50 -1.79 -31.75
C PRO A 83 5.30 -2.75 -30.86
N ILE A 84 6.59 -2.90 -31.18
CA ILE A 84 7.54 -3.60 -30.31
C ILE A 84 7.77 -2.71 -29.06
N VAL A 85 7.53 -3.28 -27.89
CA VAL A 85 7.75 -2.64 -26.59
C VAL A 85 9.01 -3.23 -25.97
N ASN A 86 9.91 -2.40 -25.48
CA ASN A 86 11.07 -2.84 -24.70
C ASN A 86 10.61 -3.14 -23.27
N THR A 87 10.76 -4.37 -22.84
CA THR A 87 10.37 -4.86 -21.51
C THR A 87 11.59 -5.31 -20.68
N THR A 88 12.79 -4.88 -21.06
CA THR A 88 14.01 -5.19 -20.32
C THR A 88 13.98 -4.60 -18.92
N GLY A 89 14.21 -5.42 -17.91
CA GLY A 89 14.29 -4.99 -16.50
C GLY A 89 12.95 -4.79 -15.81
N TYR A 90 11.81 -5.14 -16.45
CA TYR A 90 10.52 -5.15 -15.78
C TYR A 90 10.25 -6.52 -15.16
N SER A 91 9.86 -6.51 -13.88
CA SER A 91 9.45 -7.72 -13.15
C SER A 91 7.95 -8.00 -13.25
N GLN A 92 7.15 -6.93 -13.46
CA GLN A 92 5.73 -7.06 -13.69
C GLN A 92 5.33 -6.32 -14.95
N LEU A 93 4.41 -6.92 -15.71
CA LEU A 93 3.82 -6.36 -16.90
C LEU A 93 2.31 -6.62 -16.85
N ILE A 94 1.53 -5.53 -16.83
CA ILE A 94 0.07 -5.62 -16.76
C ILE A 94 -0.53 -4.97 -18.00
N LEU A 95 -1.27 -5.75 -18.77
CA LEU A 95 -2.07 -5.27 -19.90
C LEU A 95 -3.47 -4.94 -19.43
N ARG A 96 -3.90 -3.69 -19.60
CA ARG A 96 -5.26 -3.22 -19.32
C ARG A 96 -5.93 -2.79 -20.60
N PHE A 97 -7.21 -3.10 -20.76
CA PHE A 97 -8.04 -2.59 -21.85
C PHE A 97 -9.52 -2.70 -21.49
N GLU A 98 -10.34 -1.97 -22.21
CA GLU A 98 -11.78 -2.16 -22.16
C GLU A 98 -12.27 -2.83 -23.43
N HIS A 99 -13.20 -3.77 -23.31
CA HIS A 99 -13.78 -4.41 -24.49
C HIS A 99 -15.27 -4.70 -24.34
N THR A 100 -15.91 -4.86 -25.49
CA THR A 100 -17.30 -5.36 -25.59
C THR A 100 -17.48 -6.21 -26.82
N THR A 101 -18.51 -7.06 -26.80
CA THR A 101 -18.85 -7.96 -27.90
C THR A 101 -20.33 -7.88 -28.28
N TYR A 102 -20.68 -8.28 -29.52
CA TYR A 102 -22.06 -8.39 -29.94
C TYR A 102 -22.81 -9.51 -29.23
N ALA A 103 -22.19 -10.67 -29.09
CA ALA A 103 -22.72 -11.77 -28.30
C ALA A 103 -22.20 -11.63 -26.85
N ALA A 104 -23.10 -11.52 -25.89
CA ALA A 104 -22.69 -11.50 -24.51
C ALA A 104 -22.05 -12.83 -24.14
N SER A 105 -20.85 -12.74 -23.62
CA SER A 105 -20.08 -13.75 -22.92
C SER A 105 -20.57 -15.18 -22.97
N SER A 106 -19.88 -15.99 -23.66
CA SER A 106 -19.81 -17.39 -23.28
C SER A 106 -18.40 -17.89 -23.57
N SER A 107 -18.03 -18.97 -22.93
CA SER A 107 -16.84 -19.75 -23.29
C SER A 107 -16.75 -20.10 -24.81
N ALA A 108 -17.78 -19.84 -25.59
CA ALA A 108 -17.82 -20.04 -27.04
C ALA A 108 -17.08 -18.95 -27.85
N ASP A 109 -16.91 -17.73 -27.27
CA ASP A 109 -16.24 -16.63 -27.98
C ASP A 109 -14.71 -16.64 -27.81
N VAL A 110 -14.18 -17.49 -26.93
CA VAL A 110 -12.74 -17.58 -26.64
C VAL A 110 -11.86 -18.01 -27.81
N ASP A 111 -12.47 -18.54 -28.89
CA ASP A 111 -11.77 -18.94 -30.10
C ASP A 111 -11.89 -17.94 -31.25
N TYR A 112 -12.67 -16.87 -31.06
CA TYR A 112 -12.94 -15.84 -32.07
C TYR A 112 -12.38 -14.46 -31.71
N TYR A 113 -12.15 -14.20 -30.41
CA TYR A 113 -11.60 -12.95 -29.88
C TYR A 113 -10.40 -13.29 -29.00
N LEU A 114 -9.21 -13.11 -29.56
CA LEU A 114 -7.99 -13.62 -28.95
C LEU A 114 -7.06 -12.47 -28.59
N VAL A 115 -6.53 -12.48 -27.37
CA VAL A 115 -5.34 -11.72 -27.02
C VAL A 115 -4.14 -12.65 -27.05
N LYS A 116 -3.10 -12.23 -27.75
CA LYS A 116 -1.86 -12.99 -27.87
C LYS A 116 -0.67 -12.11 -27.59
N VAL A 117 0.42 -12.70 -27.11
CA VAL A 117 1.69 -12.03 -26.87
C VAL A 117 2.82 -12.74 -27.61
N SER A 118 3.82 -11.98 -28.00
CA SER A 118 5.03 -12.50 -28.64
C SER A 118 6.26 -11.77 -28.14
N LYS A 119 7.37 -12.49 -28.01
CA LYS A 119 8.70 -11.94 -27.67
C LYS A 119 9.53 -11.63 -28.93
N ASP A 120 9.19 -12.19 -30.05
CA ASP A 120 9.97 -12.16 -31.31
C ASP A 120 9.17 -11.68 -32.54
N GLY A 121 7.87 -11.38 -32.35
CA GLY A 121 6.95 -10.98 -33.43
C GLY A 121 6.53 -12.12 -34.38
N VAL A 122 7.01 -13.34 -34.13
CA VAL A 122 6.77 -14.51 -34.97
C VAL A 122 5.99 -15.59 -34.24
N ASN A 123 6.42 -15.93 -33.02
CA ASN A 123 5.82 -16.94 -32.19
C ASN A 123 4.84 -16.29 -31.20
N TRP A 124 3.55 -16.56 -31.39
CA TRP A 124 2.47 -15.95 -30.64
C TRP A 124 1.85 -16.92 -29.64
N THR A 125 1.76 -16.52 -28.38
CA THR A 125 1.12 -17.29 -27.31
C THR A 125 -0.21 -16.66 -26.94
N LYS A 126 -1.31 -17.43 -26.98
CA LYS A 126 -2.64 -17.01 -26.52
C LYS A 126 -2.62 -16.81 -25.01
N VAL A 127 -3.17 -15.69 -24.54
CA VAL A 127 -3.40 -15.42 -23.12
C VAL A 127 -4.90 -15.41 -22.82
N THR A 128 -5.25 -15.76 -21.60
CA THR A 128 -6.66 -15.81 -21.18
C THR A 128 -7.19 -14.41 -20.95
N ILE A 129 -8.36 -14.10 -21.52
CA ILE A 129 -9.13 -12.90 -21.19
C ILE A 129 -10.00 -13.24 -19.97
N PRO A 130 -9.72 -12.67 -18.78
CA PRO A 130 -10.39 -13.09 -17.55
C PRO A 130 -11.79 -12.50 -17.37
N THR A 131 -12.07 -11.36 -18.01
CA THR A 131 -13.33 -10.63 -17.83
C THR A 131 -14.03 -10.49 -19.18
N TRP A 132 -15.30 -10.89 -19.24
CA TRP A 132 -16.14 -10.81 -20.45
C TRP A 132 -17.41 -9.99 -20.18
N PRO A 133 -17.93 -9.25 -21.19
CA PRO A 133 -19.18 -8.51 -21.07
C PRO A 133 -20.36 -9.42 -20.72
N SER A 134 -21.12 -9.08 -19.71
CA SER A 134 -22.36 -9.80 -19.35
C SER A 134 -23.58 -9.35 -20.17
N LYS A 135 -23.46 -8.22 -20.87
CA LYS A 135 -24.50 -7.64 -21.73
C LYS A 135 -23.87 -7.15 -23.03
N ARG A 136 -24.61 -7.25 -24.13
CA ARG A 136 -24.21 -6.71 -25.44
C ARG A 136 -23.90 -5.22 -25.33
N TRP A 137 -22.83 -4.79 -25.96
CA TRP A 137 -22.41 -3.38 -26.05
C TRP A 137 -22.10 -2.71 -24.71
N SER A 138 -21.89 -3.51 -23.67
CA SER A 138 -21.43 -3.02 -22.37
C SER A 138 -19.93 -3.25 -22.26
N PHE A 139 -19.15 -2.17 -22.31
CA PHE A 139 -17.71 -2.26 -22.10
C PHE A 139 -17.41 -2.73 -20.68
N VAL A 140 -16.46 -3.65 -20.56
CA VAL A 140 -15.90 -4.12 -19.30
C VAL A 140 -14.39 -3.92 -19.31
N SER A 141 -13.85 -3.57 -18.17
CA SER A 141 -12.41 -3.49 -17.97
C SER A 141 -11.83 -4.89 -17.85
N CYS A 142 -10.70 -5.10 -18.49
CA CYS A 142 -9.95 -6.34 -18.47
C CYS A 142 -8.51 -6.06 -18.08
N GLU A 143 -7.96 -6.91 -17.22
CA GLU A 143 -6.57 -6.86 -16.77
C GLU A 143 -5.94 -8.24 -16.96
N ILE A 144 -4.77 -8.29 -17.62
CA ILE A 144 -4.04 -9.52 -17.88
C ILE A 144 -2.61 -9.35 -17.37
N ASP A 145 -2.19 -10.22 -16.46
CA ASP A 145 -0.80 -10.31 -16.03
C ASP A 145 0.05 -10.98 -17.12
N LEU A 146 0.99 -10.22 -17.68
CA LEU A 146 1.93 -10.63 -18.70
C LEU A 146 3.36 -10.80 -18.19
N SER A 147 3.58 -10.76 -16.88
CA SER A 147 4.92 -10.80 -16.26
C SER A 147 5.74 -12.02 -16.69
N ALA A 148 5.09 -13.16 -16.88
CA ALA A 148 5.75 -14.39 -17.38
C ALA A 148 6.32 -14.25 -18.81
N TYR A 149 5.90 -13.21 -19.55
CA TYR A 149 6.36 -12.94 -20.92
C TYR A 149 7.38 -11.80 -20.96
N ALA A 150 7.77 -11.23 -19.83
CA ALA A 150 8.81 -10.21 -19.77
C ALA A 150 10.12 -10.72 -20.41
N SER A 151 10.70 -9.91 -21.28
CA SER A 151 11.95 -10.20 -22.00
C SER A 151 12.54 -8.89 -22.52
N GLU A 152 13.48 -8.96 -23.47
CA GLU A 152 14.04 -7.75 -24.08
C GLU A 152 13.00 -7.00 -24.94
N THR A 153 12.12 -7.73 -25.61
CA THR A 153 11.04 -7.16 -26.43
C THR A 153 9.75 -7.93 -26.26
N MET A 154 8.62 -7.23 -26.41
CA MET A 154 7.28 -7.83 -26.42
C MET A 154 6.36 -7.09 -27.38
N GLN A 155 5.41 -7.81 -27.95
CA GLN A 155 4.25 -7.29 -28.68
C GLN A 155 2.97 -7.93 -28.16
N VAL A 156 1.88 -7.18 -28.23
CA VAL A 156 0.52 -7.61 -27.93
C VAL A 156 -0.29 -7.62 -29.21
N MET A 157 -1.15 -8.62 -29.39
CA MET A 157 -2.04 -8.76 -30.54
C MET A 157 -3.48 -8.95 -30.08
N PHE A 158 -4.39 -8.22 -30.71
CA PHE A 158 -5.83 -8.49 -30.68
C PHE A 158 -6.22 -9.14 -32.00
N GLU A 159 -6.59 -10.42 -31.97
CA GLU A 159 -6.92 -11.20 -33.15
C GLU A 159 -8.41 -11.49 -33.18
N TYR A 160 -9.05 -11.06 -34.27
CA TYR A 160 -10.45 -11.32 -34.59
C TYR A 160 -10.57 -12.40 -35.65
N VAL A 161 -11.27 -13.47 -35.30
CA VAL A 161 -11.50 -14.63 -36.18
C VAL A 161 -12.98 -14.76 -36.48
N SER A 162 -13.32 -15.12 -37.71
CA SER A 162 -14.67 -15.54 -38.11
C SER A 162 -14.62 -16.75 -38.99
N THR A 163 -15.75 -17.46 -39.09
CA THR A 163 -15.94 -18.59 -40.02
C THR A 163 -17.05 -18.28 -41.00
N ALA A 164 -17.30 -19.16 -41.94
CA ALA A 164 -18.43 -19.02 -42.88
C ALA A 164 -19.79 -19.02 -42.18
N SER A 165 -19.90 -19.64 -41.01
CA SER A 165 -21.13 -19.78 -40.24
C SER A 165 -21.22 -18.93 -39.00
N TYR A 166 -20.09 -18.35 -38.51
CA TYR A 166 -20.04 -17.55 -37.33
C TYR A 166 -19.24 -16.27 -37.53
N ALA A 167 -19.82 -15.15 -37.16
CA ALA A 167 -19.13 -13.87 -36.99
C ALA A 167 -19.82 -13.07 -35.92
N GLY A 168 -19.02 -12.56 -34.99
CA GLY A 168 -19.46 -11.60 -33.99
C GLY A 168 -18.97 -10.19 -34.30
N THR A 169 -18.99 -9.34 -33.31
CA THR A 169 -18.35 -8.03 -33.33
C THR A 169 -17.53 -7.89 -32.05
N TRP A 170 -16.31 -7.42 -32.18
CA TRP A 170 -15.44 -7.13 -31.05
C TRP A 170 -15.02 -5.67 -31.10
N GLU A 171 -15.16 -4.98 -29.98
CA GLU A 171 -14.75 -3.59 -29.81
C GLU A 171 -13.76 -3.53 -28.65
N VAL A 172 -12.62 -2.83 -28.87
CA VAL A 172 -11.51 -2.70 -27.92
C VAL A 172 -11.10 -1.23 -27.85
N LYS A 173 -10.84 -0.72 -26.65
CA LYS A 173 -10.33 0.64 -26.42
C LYS A 173 -9.48 0.72 -25.15
N ASN A 174 -8.83 1.88 -24.94
CA ASN A 174 -8.05 2.20 -23.75
C ASN A 174 -7.02 1.11 -23.43
N VAL A 175 -6.23 0.73 -24.43
CA VAL A 175 -5.20 -0.30 -24.29
C VAL A 175 -3.97 0.33 -23.65
N VAL A 176 -3.63 -0.13 -22.44
CA VAL A 176 -2.48 0.32 -21.67
C VAL A 176 -1.63 -0.90 -21.30
N LEU A 177 -0.33 -0.84 -21.55
CA LEU A 177 0.63 -1.78 -20.98
C LEU A 177 1.45 -1.04 -19.94
N GLU A 178 1.32 -1.48 -18.70
CA GLU A 178 2.09 -0.99 -17.57
C GLU A 178 3.22 -1.96 -17.25
N GLY A 179 4.39 -1.41 -16.98
CA GLY A 179 5.53 -2.16 -16.50
C GLY A 179 5.96 -1.68 -15.11
N VAL A 180 6.27 -2.63 -14.24
CA VAL A 180 6.91 -2.35 -12.96
C VAL A 180 8.33 -2.91 -13.04
N ARG A 181 9.33 -2.05 -12.93
CA ARG A 181 10.71 -2.52 -12.86
C ARG A 181 10.94 -3.14 -11.49
N GLU A 182 11.59 -4.30 -11.45
CA GLU A 182 12.29 -4.70 -10.23
C GLU A 182 13.23 -3.55 -9.88
N ASN A 183 13.05 -3.00 -8.71
CA ASN A 183 13.69 -1.79 -8.26
C ASN A 183 15.11 -1.60 -8.81
N ASP A 184 15.26 -0.92 -9.97
CA ASP A 184 16.43 -0.09 -10.26
C ASP A 184 16.37 1.22 -9.43
N ASN A 185 15.43 1.29 -8.48
CA ASN A 185 15.53 2.28 -7.45
C ASN A 185 16.79 1.88 -6.67
N PRO A 186 17.89 2.63 -6.78
CA PRO A 186 19.04 2.36 -5.92
C PRO A 186 18.43 2.25 -4.54
N CYS A 187 18.57 1.08 -3.94
CA CYS A 187 17.92 0.81 -2.67
C CYS A 187 18.18 2.01 -1.77
N LEU A 188 17.15 2.76 -1.46
CA LEU A 188 17.24 4.07 -0.82
C LEU A 188 18.15 4.07 0.42
N TYR A 189 18.28 2.89 1.04
CA TYR A 189 19.12 2.65 2.20
C TYR A 189 20.18 1.56 1.94
N GLU A 190 20.69 1.45 0.70
CA GLU A 190 21.77 0.51 0.35
C GLU A 190 23.03 0.75 1.19
N HIS A 191 23.33 1.99 1.54
CA HIS A 191 24.44 2.38 2.39
C HIS A 191 24.32 1.84 3.84
N LEU A 192 23.16 1.34 4.24
CA LEU A 192 22.92 0.68 5.52
C LEU A 192 23.16 -0.85 5.46
N ASN A 193 23.46 -1.41 4.29
CA ASN A 193 23.76 -2.83 4.15
C ASN A 193 24.90 -3.23 5.09
N GLY A 194 24.75 -4.35 5.74
CA GLY A 194 25.73 -4.86 6.70
C GLY A 194 25.50 -4.43 8.15
N LEU A 195 24.66 -3.42 8.41
CA LEU A 195 24.34 -3.00 9.76
C LEU A 195 23.29 -3.90 10.41
N THR A 196 23.31 -3.98 11.73
CA THR A 196 22.35 -4.74 12.53
C THR A 196 21.64 -3.83 13.54
N SER A 197 20.44 -4.18 13.91
CA SER A 197 19.58 -3.59 14.96
C SER A 197 20.01 -2.23 15.51
N ALA A 198 20.93 -2.19 16.49
CA ALA A 198 21.33 -0.96 17.19
C ALA A 198 22.14 -0.02 16.30
N ASP A 199 23.04 -0.56 15.47
CA ASP A 199 23.85 0.25 14.56
C ASP A 199 23.01 0.79 13.41
N LEU A 200 22.05 -0.02 12.92
CA LEU A 200 21.08 0.40 11.92
C LEU A 200 20.22 1.56 12.44
N ARG A 201 19.65 1.44 13.66
CA ARG A 201 18.89 2.51 14.30
C ARG A 201 19.72 3.77 14.54
N LYS A 202 20.96 3.61 14.98
CA LYS A 202 21.88 4.72 15.21
C LYS A 202 22.23 5.46 13.93
N GLN A 203 22.47 4.75 12.84
CA GLN A 203 22.76 5.38 11.56
C GLN A 203 21.54 6.14 11.03
N LEU A 204 20.34 5.56 11.09
CA LEU A 204 19.10 6.28 10.77
C LEU A 204 18.89 7.51 11.64
N HIS A 205 19.16 7.43 12.95
CA HIS A 205 19.13 8.60 13.85
C HIS A 205 20.02 9.73 13.34
N ASN A 206 21.28 9.42 12.98
CA ASN A 206 22.23 10.43 12.50
C ASN A 206 21.74 11.15 11.23
N GLU A 207 20.97 10.45 10.38
CA GLU A 207 20.45 10.98 9.13
C GLU A 207 19.23 11.88 9.33
N ILE A 208 18.37 11.58 10.33
CA ILE A 208 17.07 12.26 10.47
C ILE A 208 17.00 13.25 11.64
N VAL A 209 17.95 13.23 12.59
CA VAL A 209 17.88 14.07 13.79
C VAL A 209 18.11 15.56 13.50
N ASN A 210 18.93 15.88 12.50
CA ASN A 210 19.25 17.25 12.14
C ASN A 210 18.25 17.77 11.08
N HIS A 211 17.10 18.20 11.53
CA HIS A 211 16.05 18.75 10.68
C HIS A 211 15.73 20.20 11.03
N ASN A 212 15.02 20.90 10.16
CA ASN A 212 14.56 22.25 10.39
C ASN A 212 13.45 22.25 11.45
N VAL A 213 13.71 22.83 12.61
CA VAL A 213 12.72 23.01 13.68
C VAL A 213 11.80 24.18 13.30
N LEU A 214 10.55 23.88 13.01
CA LEU A 214 9.55 24.87 12.63
C LEU A 214 9.01 25.59 13.89
N SER A 215 8.51 26.82 13.71
CA SER A 215 7.78 27.48 14.81
C SER A 215 6.41 26.83 15.00
N TYR A 216 5.89 26.88 16.24
CA TYR A 216 4.56 26.33 16.55
C TYR A 216 3.44 26.97 15.72
N SER A 217 3.59 28.23 15.32
CA SER A 217 2.66 28.90 14.43
C SER A 217 2.75 28.43 12.97
N ALA A 218 3.91 27.94 12.53
CA ALA A 218 4.13 27.45 11.17
C ALA A 218 3.55 26.05 10.93
N ILE A 219 3.42 25.24 11.99
CA ILE A 219 2.88 23.88 11.90
C ILE A 219 1.35 23.79 12.00
N ARG A 220 0.63 24.91 11.94
CA ARG A 220 -0.84 24.87 11.83
C ARG A 220 -1.25 24.19 10.54
N GLY A 221 -2.36 23.42 10.58
CA GLY A 221 -2.85 22.69 9.43
C GLY A 221 -3.10 23.58 8.21
N ASP A 222 -3.63 24.79 8.41
CA ASP A 222 -3.85 25.79 7.37
C ASP A 222 -2.57 26.39 6.77
N LYS A 223 -1.43 26.31 7.46
CA LYS A 223 -0.13 26.83 7.03
C LYS A 223 0.78 25.74 6.49
N ALA A 224 0.97 24.67 7.24
CA ALA A 224 1.84 23.57 6.83
C ALA A 224 1.25 22.73 5.68
N GLN A 225 -0.06 22.60 5.64
CA GLN A 225 -0.83 21.90 4.58
C GLN A 225 -0.39 20.46 4.32
N VAL A 226 0.27 19.82 5.28
CA VAL A 226 0.74 18.44 5.15
C VAL A 226 -0.41 17.43 5.19
N ASP A 227 -1.49 17.79 5.89
CA ASP A 227 -2.70 16.97 6.05
C ASP A 227 -3.85 17.44 5.13
N VAL A 228 -3.55 18.06 3.98
CA VAL A 228 -4.56 18.52 3.02
C VAL A 228 -4.76 17.50 1.91
N ARG A 229 -6.03 17.12 1.69
CA ARG A 229 -6.46 16.25 0.59
C ARG A 229 -6.43 16.99 -0.76
N ALA A 230 -6.54 16.26 -1.84
CA ALA A 230 -6.58 16.84 -3.20
C ALA A 230 -7.78 17.77 -3.44
N ASP A 231 -8.89 17.57 -2.73
CA ASP A 231 -10.09 18.41 -2.77
C ASP A 231 -10.01 19.66 -1.88
N GLY A 232 -8.90 19.83 -1.14
CA GLY A 232 -8.65 20.97 -0.25
C GLY A 232 -9.17 20.77 1.19
N THR A 233 -9.82 19.66 1.50
CA THR A 233 -10.26 19.33 2.85
C THR A 233 -9.10 18.80 3.71
N ILE A 234 -9.27 18.84 5.04
CA ILE A 234 -8.28 18.33 5.97
C ILE A 234 -8.40 16.81 6.10
N TRP A 235 -7.27 16.15 6.12
CA TRP A 235 -7.16 14.74 6.47
C TRP A 235 -7.04 14.60 7.97
N ASP A 236 -8.13 14.16 8.60
CA ASP A 236 -8.22 13.92 10.04
C ASP A 236 -7.78 12.48 10.36
N ILE A 237 -6.90 12.31 11.34
CA ILE A 237 -6.38 11.00 11.71
C ILE A 237 -7.31 10.21 12.64
N TYR A 238 -8.23 10.87 13.34
CA TYR A 238 -9.10 10.20 14.32
C TYR A 238 -10.57 10.24 13.96
N SER A 239 -10.98 11.07 12.99
CA SER A 239 -12.36 11.16 12.56
C SER A 239 -12.52 11.24 11.06
N ASN A 240 -13.75 11.09 10.58
CA ASN A 240 -14.10 11.23 9.18
C ASN A 240 -14.87 12.53 8.88
N TYR A 241 -14.75 13.53 9.75
CA TYR A 241 -15.32 14.84 9.47
C TYR A 241 -14.54 15.55 8.36
N GLU A 242 -15.26 16.23 7.48
CA GLU A 242 -14.68 17.01 6.39
C GLU A 242 -14.50 18.45 6.81
N PHE A 243 -13.29 18.78 7.29
CA PHE A 243 -12.94 20.14 7.66
C PHE A 243 -12.32 20.89 6.49
N GLN A 244 -12.64 22.18 6.38
CA GLN A 244 -11.94 23.12 5.52
C GLN A 244 -10.71 23.69 6.26
N LEU A 245 -9.76 24.27 5.54
CA LEU A 245 -8.60 24.95 6.14
C LEU A 245 -9.00 26.03 7.14
N SER A 246 -10.14 26.70 6.91
CA SER A 246 -10.68 27.76 7.79
C SER A 246 -11.20 27.25 9.13
N ASP A 247 -11.52 25.96 9.24
CA ASP A 247 -12.18 25.38 10.42
C ASP A 247 -11.17 25.03 11.54
N TYR A 248 -9.95 25.56 11.43
CA TYR A 248 -8.94 25.41 12.47
C TYR A 248 -9.34 26.18 13.72
N CYS A 249 -9.28 25.51 14.87
CA CYS A 249 -9.49 26.12 16.18
C CYS A 249 -8.25 25.99 17.10
N GLY A 250 -8.19 26.87 18.07
CA GLY A 250 -7.20 26.78 19.15
C GLY A 250 -7.63 25.81 20.25
N PRO A 251 -6.94 25.82 21.40
CA PRO A 251 -7.39 25.09 22.58
C PRO A 251 -8.77 25.56 23.03
N GLY A 252 -9.66 24.63 23.32
CA GLY A 252 -11.02 24.94 23.79
C GLY A 252 -11.87 23.66 23.90
N ASP A 253 -13.06 23.82 24.46
CA ASP A 253 -14.06 22.76 24.55
C ASP A 253 -15.01 22.91 23.34
N PHE A 254 -14.81 22.10 22.32
CA PHE A 254 -15.60 22.09 21.09
C PHE A 254 -16.41 20.81 21.01
N ALA A 255 -17.54 20.88 20.29
CA ALA A 255 -18.33 19.70 19.99
C ALA A 255 -17.63 18.83 18.93
N GLU A 256 -18.01 17.56 18.87
CA GLU A 256 -17.52 16.62 17.87
C GLU A 256 -17.90 17.10 16.46
N GLY A 257 -16.93 17.20 15.56
CA GLY A 257 -17.14 17.68 14.18
C GLY A 257 -17.25 19.21 14.06
N GLU A 258 -17.04 20.00 15.11
CA GLU A 258 -17.13 21.46 15.07
C GLU A 258 -15.92 22.13 14.43
N CYS A 259 -14.72 21.66 14.77
CA CYS A 259 -13.47 22.19 14.24
C CYS A 259 -12.30 21.22 14.45
N TYR A 260 -11.17 21.45 13.74
CA TYR A 260 -9.97 20.64 13.90
C TYR A 260 -8.83 21.43 14.57
N ASN A 261 -7.92 20.71 15.20
CA ASN A 261 -6.70 21.28 15.76
C ASN A 261 -5.49 20.34 15.57
N ARG A 262 -4.38 20.64 16.24
CA ARG A 262 -3.15 19.85 16.19
C ARG A 262 -3.16 18.78 17.26
N GLU A 263 -2.95 17.56 16.85
CA GLU A 263 -2.67 16.42 17.70
C GLU A 263 -1.16 16.15 17.77
N HIS A 264 -0.66 15.97 18.98
CA HIS A 264 0.66 15.40 19.23
C HIS A 264 0.50 13.90 19.49
N MET A 265 0.68 13.06 18.48
CA MET A 265 0.52 11.61 18.62
C MET A 265 1.35 11.03 19.77
N MET A 266 2.57 11.56 19.99
CA MET A 266 3.32 11.36 21.22
C MET A 266 3.09 12.59 22.11
N PRO A 267 2.40 12.44 23.25
CA PRO A 267 2.04 13.59 24.10
C PRO A 267 3.24 14.35 24.62
N LYS A 268 3.22 15.68 24.53
CA LYS A 268 4.34 16.53 25.02
C LYS A 268 4.68 16.30 26.51
N SER A 269 3.70 15.92 27.30
CA SER A 269 3.93 15.62 28.72
C SER A 269 4.90 14.47 28.96
N TRP A 270 5.11 13.58 27.97
CA TRP A 270 5.97 12.42 28.11
C TRP A 270 7.47 12.78 28.14
N TRP A 271 7.86 13.91 27.55
CA TRP A 271 9.22 14.46 27.67
C TRP A 271 9.32 15.66 28.62
N GLY A 272 8.39 15.74 29.58
CA GLY A 272 8.37 16.83 30.56
C GLY A 272 7.69 18.12 30.13
N GLY A 273 7.09 18.15 28.93
CA GLY A 273 6.29 19.27 28.45
C GLY A 273 7.08 20.46 27.87
N ALA A 274 8.40 20.35 27.72
CA ALA A 274 9.22 21.44 27.20
C ALA A 274 8.91 21.74 25.73
N GLU A 275 8.45 22.97 25.47
CA GLU A 275 8.07 23.45 24.13
C GLU A 275 9.28 23.94 23.32
N SER A 276 10.44 24.03 23.92
CA SER A 276 11.72 24.33 23.26
C SER A 276 12.38 23.12 22.61
N GLU A 277 11.90 21.92 22.92
CA GLU A 277 12.43 20.69 22.33
C GLU A 277 11.99 20.55 20.89
N PRO A 278 12.86 20.05 19.96
CA PRO A 278 12.55 19.97 18.53
C PRO A 278 11.33 19.10 18.23
N MET A 279 11.10 18.04 19.00
CA MET A 279 9.93 17.18 18.83
C MET A 279 8.60 17.91 19.07
N TYR A 280 8.57 19.06 19.73
CA TYR A 280 7.34 19.79 19.97
C TYR A 280 6.67 20.28 18.68
N THR A 281 7.44 20.49 17.64
CA THR A 281 6.96 20.99 16.36
C THR A 281 7.26 20.07 15.17
N ASP A 282 7.67 18.85 15.44
CA ASP A 282 7.98 17.88 14.40
C ASP A 282 6.69 17.36 13.74
N LEU A 283 6.51 17.69 12.46
CA LEU A 283 5.34 17.32 11.68
C LEU A 283 5.22 15.82 11.41
N HIS A 284 6.26 15.02 11.61
CA HIS A 284 6.13 13.56 11.51
C HIS A 284 5.21 12.99 12.59
N HIS A 285 5.02 13.65 13.72
CA HIS A 285 4.09 13.23 14.77
C HIS A 285 3.01 14.26 15.14
N VAL A 286 3.12 15.50 14.64
CA VAL A 286 2.08 16.51 14.81
C VAL A 286 1.17 16.48 13.58
N THR A 287 -0.10 16.18 13.78
CA THR A 287 -1.08 15.99 12.71
C THR A 287 -2.38 16.74 12.99
N SER A 288 -3.25 16.82 12.01
CA SER A 288 -4.59 17.43 12.15
C SER A 288 -5.60 16.40 12.61
N THR A 289 -6.51 16.80 13.49
CA THR A 289 -7.64 15.97 13.91
C THR A 289 -8.78 16.80 14.49
N ASP A 290 -9.98 16.24 14.50
CA ASP A 290 -11.15 16.77 15.22
C ASP A 290 -10.79 17.14 16.65
N SER A 291 -11.15 18.34 17.07
CA SER A 291 -10.80 18.87 18.39
C SER A 291 -11.39 18.05 19.53
N TYR A 292 -12.60 17.50 19.34
CA TYR A 292 -13.24 16.66 20.34
C TYR A 292 -12.56 15.28 20.43
N ALA A 293 -12.29 14.63 19.29
CA ALA A 293 -11.55 13.38 19.25
C ALA A 293 -10.16 13.55 19.91
N ASN A 294 -9.46 14.66 19.63
CA ASN A 294 -8.22 15.02 20.29
C ASN A 294 -8.39 15.14 21.82
N SER A 295 -9.48 15.76 22.29
CA SER A 295 -9.77 15.83 23.73
C SER A 295 -9.97 14.46 24.38
N LYS A 296 -10.60 13.51 23.67
CA LYS A 296 -10.72 12.11 24.11
C LYS A 296 -9.38 11.41 24.15
N ARG A 297 -8.54 11.63 23.12
CA ARG A 297 -7.18 11.10 23.05
C ARG A 297 -6.32 11.64 24.21
N SER A 298 -6.36 12.93 24.46
CA SER A 298 -5.62 13.56 25.57
C SER A 298 -4.14 13.10 25.62
N ALA A 299 -3.61 12.79 26.82
CA ALA A 299 -2.28 12.23 27.01
C ALA A 299 -2.31 10.72 27.36
N TRP A 300 -3.39 10.04 27.01
CA TRP A 300 -3.53 8.61 27.27
C TRP A 300 -2.60 7.80 26.36
N VAL A 301 -2.30 6.58 26.78
CA VAL A 301 -1.60 5.61 25.93
C VAL A 301 -2.52 5.15 24.81
N TYR A 302 -1.95 4.78 23.66
CA TYR A 302 -2.69 3.98 22.69
C TYR A 302 -2.78 2.54 23.17
N ASP A 303 -3.93 1.92 22.98
CA ASP A 303 -4.16 0.52 23.29
C ASP A 303 -5.38 0.03 22.51
N GLU A 304 -5.54 -1.26 22.35
CA GLU A 304 -6.81 -1.84 21.94
C GLU A 304 -7.82 -1.71 23.09
N ILE A 305 -9.04 -1.29 22.81
CA ILE A 305 -10.04 -1.03 23.84
C ILE A 305 -10.83 -2.30 24.15
N SER A 306 -10.90 -2.63 25.45
CA SER A 306 -11.71 -3.74 25.96
C SER A 306 -13.11 -3.30 26.40
N SER A 307 -13.25 -2.07 26.89
CA SER A 307 -14.52 -1.48 27.30
C SER A 307 -14.60 -0.06 26.78
N VAL A 308 -15.52 0.17 25.81
CA VAL A 308 -15.66 1.43 25.10
C VAL A 308 -16.49 2.41 25.91
N SER A 309 -15.95 3.62 26.13
CA SER A 309 -16.65 4.75 26.74
C SER A 309 -17.08 5.80 25.71
N TRP A 310 -16.34 5.88 24.60
CA TRP A 310 -16.64 6.72 23.44
C TRP A 310 -16.10 6.07 22.16
N SER A 311 -16.82 6.25 21.08
CA SER A 311 -16.35 5.89 19.72
C SER A 311 -17.03 6.80 18.69
N ASN A 312 -16.40 6.96 17.53
CA ASN A 312 -16.95 7.69 16.40
C ASN A 312 -17.17 6.81 15.17
N ASN A 313 -17.67 7.41 14.10
CA ASN A 313 -18.02 6.71 12.86
C ASN A 313 -16.82 6.18 12.08
N LEU A 314 -15.62 6.74 12.27
CA LEU A 314 -14.38 6.22 11.68
C LEU A 314 -13.94 4.89 12.34
N GLY A 315 -14.31 4.71 13.61
CA GLY A 315 -13.93 3.55 14.40
C GLY A 315 -12.88 3.84 15.47
N SER A 316 -12.48 5.09 15.65
CA SER A 316 -11.65 5.49 16.80
C SER A 316 -12.43 5.31 18.10
N LYS A 317 -11.73 4.89 19.17
CA LYS A 317 -12.35 4.55 20.46
C LYS A 317 -11.54 5.11 21.62
N PHE A 318 -12.26 5.49 22.68
CA PHE A 318 -11.69 5.78 23.99
C PHE A 318 -12.37 4.91 25.04
N GLY A 319 -11.61 4.43 26.00
CA GLY A 319 -12.14 3.58 27.06
C GLY A 319 -11.05 2.85 27.83
N THR A 320 -11.37 1.69 28.41
CA THR A 320 -10.40 0.85 29.11
C THR A 320 -9.60 0.02 28.14
N GLY A 321 -8.28 0.16 28.14
CA GLY A 321 -7.36 -0.60 27.29
C GLY A 321 -7.22 -2.06 27.72
N LYS A 322 -6.85 -2.93 26.77
CA LYS A 322 -6.61 -4.36 27.03
C LYS A 322 -5.26 -4.63 27.69
N THR A 323 -4.24 -3.84 27.34
CA THR A 323 -2.86 -4.08 27.77
C THR A 323 -2.56 -3.52 29.15
N TRP A 324 -3.03 -2.29 29.45
CA TRP A 324 -2.73 -1.59 30.69
C TRP A 324 -3.91 -1.49 31.65
N TYR A 325 -5.13 -1.89 31.22
CA TYR A 325 -6.36 -1.86 32.03
C TYR A 325 -6.67 -0.47 32.61
N GLU A 326 -6.34 0.57 31.84
CA GLU A 326 -6.59 1.97 32.17
C GLU A 326 -7.15 2.73 30.97
N ASN A 327 -7.55 4.00 31.18
CA ASN A 327 -8.00 4.85 30.09
C ASN A 327 -6.96 4.90 28.98
N SER A 328 -7.37 4.57 27.80
CA SER A 328 -6.56 4.43 26.59
C SER A 328 -7.33 4.89 25.38
N PHE A 329 -6.63 5.11 24.29
CA PHE A 329 -7.22 5.48 23.01
C PHE A 329 -6.82 4.46 21.92
N GLU A 330 -7.77 4.04 21.10
CA GLU A 330 -7.57 3.17 19.95
C GLU A 330 -7.93 3.96 18.69
N PRO A 331 -6.97 4.23 17.77
CA PRO A 331 -7.29 4.80 16.46
C PRO A 331 -8.06 3.80 15.62
N ALA A 332 -8.74 4.26 14.58
CA ALA A 332 -9.35 3.39 13.57
C ALA A 332 -8.31 2.45 12.96
N ASP A 333 -8.76 1.29 12.48
CA ASP A 333 -7.87 0.23 12.00
C ASP A 333 -6.94 0.69 10.86
N GLU A 334 -7.41 1.58 9.99
CA GLU A 334 -6.68 2.18 8.87
C GLU A 334 -5.61 3.21 9.25
N TYR A 335 -5.46 3.52 10.53
CA TYR A 335 -4.45 4.46 11.08
C TYR A 335 -3.56 3.85 12.15
N LYS A 336 -3.73 2.57 12.43
CA LYS A 336 -2.92 1.87 13.43
C LYS A 336 -1.46 1.77 13.01
N GLY A 337 -1.22 1.48 11.75
CA GLY A 337 0.11 1.45 11.16
C GLY A 337 0.77 2.82 11.13
N ASP A 338 0.00 3.86 10.77
CA ASP A 338 0.46 5.26 10.79
C ASP A 338 1.00 5.62 12.18
N VAL A 339 0.21 5.37 13.23
CA VAL A 339 0.60 5.61 14.63
C VAL A 339 1.86 4.82 14.99
N ALA A 340 1.93 3.55 14.61
CA ALA A 340 3.08 2.70 14.90
C ALA A 340 4.36 3.23 14.24
N ARG A 341 4.32 3.57 12.94
CA ARG A 341 5.47 4.12 12.19
C ARG A 341 5.90 5.49 12.72
N VAL A 342 4.98 6.29 13.22
CA VAL A 342 5.28 7.52 13.93
C VAL A 342 6.06 7.25 15.23
N TYR A 343 5.65 6.26 16.02
CA TYR A 343 6.34 5.92 17.27
C TYR A 343 7.73 5.34 17.02
N PHE A 344 7.91 4.51 16.00
CA PHE A 344 9.23 4.04 15.57
C PHE A 344 10.13 5.20 15.12
N TYR A 345 9.57 6.16 14.38
CA TYR A 345 10.27 7.37 13.97
C TYR A 345 10.72 8.18 15.20
N MET A 346 9.80 8.50 16.11
CA MET A 346 10.10 9.30 17.30
C MET A 346 11.20 8.67 18.15
N LEU A 347 11.16 7.35 18.34
CA LEU A 347 12.21 6.64 19.05
C LEU A 347 13.55 6.58 18.30
N THR A 348 13.54 6.74 17.00
CA THR A 348 14.77 6.79 16.20
C THR A 348 15.32 8.21 16.14
N CYS A 349 14.51 9.17 15.72
CA CYS A 349 14.92 10.56 15.58
C CYS A 349 15.38 11.16 16.92
N TYR A 350 14.73 10.79 18.00
CA TYR A 350 14.97 11.33 19.35
C TYR A 350 15.39 10.23 20.33
N MET A 351 16.23 9.30 19.88
CA MET A 351 16.62 8.15 20.69
C MET A 351 17.39 8.53 21.97
N ASP A 352 17.98 9.71 22.01
CA ASP A 352 18.71 10.28 23.14
C ASP A 352 17.83 11.05 24.16
N LYS A 353 16.52 11.21 23.85
CA LYS A 353 15.57 11.93 24.69
C LYS A 353 14.82 11.01 25.65
N ASP A 354 14.53 11.52 26.84
CA ASP A 354 13.79 10.78 27.86
C ASP A 354 12.29 11.00 27.73
N PHE A 355 11.61 10.05 27.07
CA PHE A 355 10.16 10.03 26.97
C PHE A 355 9.45 9.44 28.19
N THR A 356 10.18 9.13 29.27
CA THR A 356 9.62 8.69 30.55
C THR A 356 9.60 9.82 31.60
N ALA A 357 10.08 11.02 31.25
CA ALA A 357 10.23 12.15 32.14
C ALA A 357 8.91 12.70 32.71
N GLY A 358 7.77 12.34 32.08
CA GLY A 358 6.47 12.78 32.57
C GLY A 358 5.30 11.97 32.00
N GLY A 359 4.09 12.30 32.44
CA GLY A 359 2.86 11.69 31.97
C GLY A 359 2.85 10.15 32.08
N LYS A 360 2.42 9.49 31.04
CA LYS A 360 2.33 8.03 30.93
C LYS A 360 3.41 7.39 30.04
N GLY A 361 4.44 8.16 29.67
CA GLY A 361 5.50 7.68 28.78
C GLY A 361 6.21 6.43 29.31
N TYR A 362 6.33 6.31 30.64
CA TYR A 362 6.88 5.13 31.31
C TYR A 362 6.13 3.81 31.02
N ARG A 363 4.92 3.88 30.53
CA ARG A 363 4.16 2.69 30.08
C ARG A 363 4.71 2.13 28.76
N TYR A 364 5.16 3.05 27.91
CA TYR A 364 5.63 2.74 26.56
C TYR A 364 7.13 2.54 26.50
N PHE A 365 7.87 3.30 27.32
CA PHE A 365 9.30 3.43 27.15
C PHE A 365 10.07 3.15 28.42
N SER A 366 11.34 2.85 28.24
CA SER A 366 12.38 2.85 29.26
C SER A 366 13.52 3.75 28.79
N TYR A 367 14.11 4.52 29.68
CA TYR A 367 15.27 5.35 29.38
C TYR A 367 16.45 4.90 30.24
N SER A 368 17.52 4.48 29.60
CA SER A 368 18.73 4.02 30.29
C SER A 368 19.96 4.28 29.43
N ASN A 369 21.07 4.62 30.08
CA ASN A 369 22.35 4.90 29.43
C ASN A 369 22.25 5.93 28.28
N GLY A 370 21.35 6.90 28.40
CA GLY A 370 21.15 7.94 27.39
C GLY A 370 20.35 7.48 26.16
N VAL A 371 19.67 6.34 26.25
CA VAL A 371 18.87 5.81 25.11
C VAL A 371 17.47 5.44 25.55
N CYS A 372 16.49 5.93 24.80
CA CYS A 372 15.09 5.58 24.96
C CYS A 372 14.74 4.34 24.11
N ASN A 373 14.08 3.37 24.73
CA ASN A 373 13.65 2.13 24.09
C ASN A 373 12.19 1.83 24.43
N PHE A 374 11.53 1.03 23.57
CA PHE A 374 10.22 0.48 23.89
C PHE A 374 10.26 -0.47 25.08
N GLN A 375 9.22 -0.44 25.89
CA GLN A 375 8.84 -1.54 26.77
C GLN A 375 8.20 -2.67 25.93
N SER A 376 8.40 -3.92 26.32
CA SER A 376 7.97 -5.10 25.53
C SER A 376 6.47 -5.07 25.15
N LYS A 377 5.58 -4.67 26.06
CA LYS A 377 4.14 -4.59 25.76
C LYS A 377 3.83 -3.56 24.69
N ALA A 378 4.44 -2.38 24.76
CA ALA A 378 4.27 -1.32 23.78
C ALA A 378 4.88 -1.71 22.43
N LEU A 379 6.07 -2.32 22.42
CA LEU A 379 6.70 -2.83 21.23
C LEU A 379 5.81 -3.84 20.50
N ASN A 380 5.28 -4.83 21.21
CA ASN A 380 4.41 -5.85 20.63
C ASN A 380 3.14 -5.24 20.03
N LEU A 381 2.55 -4.23 20.68
CA LEU A 381 1.40 -3.51 20.15
C LEU A 381 1.74 -2.74 18.87
N MET A 382 2.85 -1.99 18.87
CA MET A 382 3.28 -1.20 17.71
C MET A 382 3.69 -2.09 16.53
N LEU A 383 4.39 -3.20 16.75
CA LEU A 383 4.70 -4.18 15.70
C LEU A 383 3.44 -4.83 15.13
N LYS A 384 2.46 -5.18 16.00
CA LYS A 384 1.17 -5.71 15.54
C LYS A 384 0.46 -4.72 14.63
N TRP A 385 0.36 -3.46 15.04
CA TRP A 385 -0.32 -2.41 14.28
C TRP A 385 0.39 -2.08 12.97
N HIS A 386 1.71 -2.00 13.00
CA HIS A 386 2.52 -1.81 11.80
C HIS A 386 2.27 -2.89 10.72
N ARG A 387 2.19 -4.17 11.15
CA ARG A 387 1.93 -5.31 10.25
C ARG A 387 0.47 -5.40 9.80
N GLN A 388 -0.46 -4.98 10.64
CA GLN A 388 -1.89 -4.99 10.37
C GLN A 388 -2.30 -3.94 9.34
N ASP A 389 -1.64 -2.80 9.36
CA ASP A 389 -1.96 -1.63 8.55
C ASP A 389 -0.70 -1.19 7.77
N PRO A 390 -0.53 -1.69 6.53
CA PRO A 390 0.58 -1.31 5.65
C PRO A 390 0.60 0.18 5.32
N VAL A 391 1.76 0.66 4.84
CA VAL A 391 1.93 2.06 4.43
C VAL A 391 0.91 2.43 3.36
N SER A 392 0.19 3.51 3.61
CA SER A 392 -0.80 4.08 2.71
C SER A 392 -0.19 5.15 1.80
N GLU A 393 -0.85 5.43 0.68
CA GLU A 393 -0.49 6.56 -0.19
C GLU A 393 -0.53 7.90 0.57
N ARG A 394 -1.48 8.04 1.50
CA ARG A 394 -1.55 9.21 2.39
C ARG A 394 -0.24 9.41 3.14
N GLU A 395 0.31 8.36 3.77
CA GLU A 395 1.56 8.46 4.50
C GLU A 395 2.73 8.83 3.59
N VAL A 396 2.82 8.24 2.40
CA VAL A 396 3.87 8.55 1.42
C VAL A 396 3.80 10.02 1.01
N ASN A 397 2.62 10.50 0.64
CA ASN A 397 2.41 11.89 0.22
C ASN A 397 2.67 12.87 1.38
N ARG A 398 2.24 12.51 2.59
CA ARG A 398 2.48 13.31 3.78
C ARG A 398 3.97 13.39 4.11
N ASN A 399 4.66 12.26 4.06
CA ASN A 399 6.09 12.14 4.33
C ASN A 399 6.91 13.06 3.42
N ALA A 400 6.61 13.09 2.11
CA ALA A 400 7.24 13.98 1.14
C ALA A 400 6.96 15.48 1.43
N LYS A 401 5.72 15.81 1.83
CA LYS A 401 5.37 17.20 2.22
C LYS A 401 6.10 17.64 3.48
N VAL A 402 6.26 16.75 4.46
CA VAL A 402 7.03 17.05 5.69
C VAL A 402 8.50 17.23 5.36
N GLU A 403 9.08 16.36 4.53
CA GLU A 403 10.46 16.49 4.04
C GLU A 403 10.72 17.85 3.40
N ALA A 404 9.82 18.32 2.54
CA ALA A 404 9.94 19.62 1.89
C ALA A 404 9.99 20.81 2.88
N LEU A 405 9.40 20.66 4.09
CA LEU A 405 9.36 21.68 5.13
C LEU A 405 10.49 21.54 6.15
N GLN A 406 10.76 20.31 6.59
CA GLN A 406 11.68 20.01 7.69
C GLN A 406 13.05 19.52 7.22
N GLY A 407 13.16 19.00 5.99
CA GLY A 407 14.40 18.50 5.43
C GLY A 407 14.77 17.09 5.91
N ASN A 408 13.89 16.41 6.65
CA ASN A 408 14.05 15.02 7.06
C ASN A 408 12.80 14.21 6.68
N ILE A 409 12.96 12.91 6.66
CA ILE A 409 11.93 11.97 6.22
C ILE A 409 11.72 10.88 7.26
N ASN A 410 10.50 10.35 7.39
CA ASN A 410 10.28 9.15 8.18
C ASN A 410 10.72 7.92 7.36
N PRO A 411 11.85 7.26 7.70
CA PRO A 411 12.37 6.14 6.94
C PRO A 411 11.45 4.92 6.97
N PHE A 412 10.61 4.80 7.99
CA PHE A 412 9.70 3.67 8.17
C PHE A 412 8.43 3.77 7.33
N VAL A 413 8.20 4.90 6.68
CA VAL A 413 7.20 5.05 5.62
C VAL A 413 7.79 4.63 4.27
N LEU A 414 9.07 4.96 4.01
CA LEU A 414 9.72 4.62 2.74
C LEU A 414 10.15 3.16 2.66
N VAL A 415 10.72 2.64 3.75
CA VAL A 415 11.21 1.26 3.86
C VAL A 415 10.71 0.67 5.17
N PRO A 416 9.45 0.23 5.22
CA PRO A 416 8.81 -0.30 6.43
C PRO A 416 9.55 -1.48 7.07
N ASP A 417 10.22 -2.27 6.25
CA ASP A 417 11.01 -3.45 6.66
C ASP A 417 12.14 -3.11 7.64
N LEU A 418 12.64 -1.88 7.65
CA LEU A 418 13.63 -1.43 8.62
C LEU A 418 13.17 -1.65 10.07
N ILE A 419 11.85 -1.56 10.34
CA ILE A 419 11.26 -1.84 11.65
C ILE A 419 11.53 -3.27 12.07
N GLU A 420 11.40 -4.23 11.15
CA GLU A 420 11.63 -5.65 11.44
C GLU A 420 13.09 -5.94 11.77
N TYR A 421 14.04 -5.29 11.10
CA TYR A 421 15.46 -5.45 11.40
C TYR A 421 15.88 -4.80 12.73
N ILE A 422 15.23 -3.71 13.13
CA ILE A 422 15.59 -3.02 14.36
C ILE A 422 14.89 -3.64 15.58
N TRP A 423 13.59 -3.95 15.47
CA TRP A 423 12.75 -4.34 16.62
C TRP A 423 11.97 -5.64 16.42
N GLY A 424 11.75 -6.08 15.19
CA GLY A 424 10.85 -7.19 14.85
C GLY A 424 11.56 -8.51 14.62
N THR A 425 11.02 -9.31 13.68
CA THR A 425 11.45 -10.69 13.41
C THR A 425 12.87 -10.83 12.86
N MET A 426 13.40 -9.76 12.27
CA MET A 426 14.75 -9.73 11.71
C MET A 426 15.78 -9.09 12.67
N LYS A 427 15.38 -8.80 13.91
CA LYS A 427 16.27 -8.21 14.92
C LYS A 427 17.53 -9.08 15.11
N GLY A 428 18.70 -8.45 15.06
CA GLY A 428 20.00 -9.12 15.14
C GLY A 428 20.49 -9.69 13.81
N ARG A 429 19.67 -9.71 12.77
CA ARG A 429 20.15 -10.04 11.41
C ARG A 429 20.71 -8.81 10.72
N THR A 430 21.64 -9.05 9.82
CA THR A 430 22.25 -8.04 8.98
C THR A 430 21.23 -7.50 7.97
N TYR A 431 21.07 -6.19 7.93
CA TYR A 431 20.22 -5.53 6.93
C TYR A 431 20.80 -5.74 5.53
N THR A 432 19.95 -6.14 4.62
CA THR A 432 20.26 -6.23 3.19
C THR A 432 19.08 -5.61 2.45
N CYS A 433 19.35 -4.54 1.77
CA CYS A 433 18.34 -3.78 1.06
C CYS A 433 17.72 -4.59 -0.08
N GLY A 434 16.40 -4.44 -0.32
CA GLY A 434 15.66 -5.18 -1.33
C GLY A 434 15.42 -6.66 -1.00
N LYS A 435 15.87 -7.15 0.17
CA LYS A 435 15.56 -8.49 0.62
C LYS A 435 14.18 -8.50 1.25
N GLU A 436 13.29 -9.34 0.73
CA GLU A 436 11.97 -9.53 1.32
C GLU A 436 12.06 -9.94 2.79
N VAL A 437 11.29 -9.25 3.62
CA VAL A 437 11.13 -9.55 5.03
C VAL A 437 9.80 -10.30 5.21
N PRO A 438 9.80 -11.49 5.82
CA PRO A 438 8.56 -12.16 6.14
C PRO A 438 7.71 -11.29 7.09
N THR A 439 6.62 -10.75 6.58
CA THR A 439 5.66 -9.94 7.36
C THR A 439 4.77 -10.78 8.27
N GLN A 440 4.71 -12.08 8.02
CA GLN A 440 4.07 -13.04 8.91
C GLN A 440 5.12 -13.61 9.86
N VAL A 441 4.78 -13.66 11.16
CA VAL A 441 5.54 -14.48 12.11
C VAL A 441 5.52 -15.91 11.54
N PRO A 442 6.67 -16.49 11.19
CA PRO A 442 6.70 -17.86 10.74
C PRO A 442 6.01 -18.71 11.82
N GLU A 443 5.15 -19.63 11.45
CA GLU A 443 4.62 -20.62 12.40
C GLU A 443 5.76 -21.45 13.05
N THR A 444 6.96 -21.36 12.49
CA THR A 444 8.19 -21.94 13.00
C THR A 444 9.16 -20.85 13.39
N VAL A 445 9.31 -20.60 14.67
CA VAL A 445 10.39 -19.76 15.21
C VAL A 445 11.72 -20.48 14.97
N ASP A 446 12.72 -19.75 14.47
CA ASP A 446 14.10 -20.24 14.40
C ASP A 446 14.59 -20.49 15.85
N THR A 447 14.60 -21.75 16.23
CA THR A 447 14.93 -22.18 17.58
C THR A 447 16.40 -21.98 17.96
N GLU A 448 17.26 -21.62 17.00
CA GLU A 448 18.69 -21.38 17.24
C GLU A 448 18.95 -20.05 18.00
N CYS A 449 17.98 -19.13 18.02
CA CYS A 449 18.11 -17.83 18.69
C CYS A 449 17.43 -17.75 20.05
N ILE A 450 16.84 -18.85 20.55
CA ILE A 450 16.13 -18.87 21.82
C ILE A 450 17.09 -19.14 22.98
N ASP A 451 17.11 -18.27 24.00
CA ASP A 451 17.76 -18.58 25.29
C ASP A 451 16.91 -19.60 26.07
N TRP A 452 17.15 -20.85 25.80
CA TRP A 452 16.42 -21.99 26.38
C TRP A 452 16.47 -22.05 27.92
N SER A 453 17.42 -21.36 28.54
CA SER A 453 17.54 -21.31 30.01
C SER A 453 16.41 -20.51 30.69
N ARG A 454 15.68 -19.72 29.91
CA ARG A 454 14.59 -18.82 30.35
C ARG A 454 13.22 -19.19 29.80
N VAL A 455 13.10 -20.36 29.17
CA VAL A 455 11.87 -20.78 28.49
C VAL A 455 11.18 -21.87 29.23
N GLU A 456 9.90 -21.69 29.54
CA GLU A 456 8.99 -22.75 29.98
C GLU A 456 8.23 -23.32 28.79
N ILE A 457 8.09 -24.63 28.71
CA ILE A 457 7.41 -25.33 27.62
C ILE A 457 6.07 -25.89 28.11
N PHE A 458 5.03 -25.68 27.30
CA PHE A 458 3.68 -26.19 27.58
C PHE A 458 3.10 -26.92 26.38
N THR A 459 2.21 -27.86 26.62
CA THR A 459 1.32 -28.41 25.59
C THR A 459 0.30 -27.34 25.12
N PRO A 460 -0.36 -27.48 23.97
CA PRO A 460 -1.45 -26.59 23.56
C PRO A 460 -2.63 -26.54 24.53
N THR A 461 -2.77 -27.56 25.40
CA THR A 461 -3.79 -27.64 26.46
C THR A 461 -3.35 -26.97 27.76
N GLY A 462 -2.14 -26.35 27.80
CA GLY A 462 -1.62 -25.61 28.95
C GLY A 462 -0.89 -26.46 29.99
N GLN A 463 -0.63 -27.73 29.72
CA GLN A 463 0.15 -28.60 30.63
C GLN A 463 1.65 -28.29 30.43
N ARG A 464 2.37 -28.01 31.53
CA ARG A 464 3.83 -27.80 31.50
C ARG A 464 4.55 -29.09 31.13
N VAL A 465 5.59 -28.97 30.31
CA VAL A 465 6.45 -30.04 29.85
C VAL A 465 7.85 -29.86 30.44
N ASP A 466 8.30 -30.75 31.26
CA ASP A 466 9.62 -30.73 31.93
C ASP A 466 10.69 -31.47 31.10
N LEU A 467 10.73 -31.23 29.81
CA LEU A 467 11.74 -31.70 28.85
C LEU A 467 12.42 -30.52 28.18
N SER A 468 13.70 -30.69 27.85
CA SER A 468 14.35 -29.70 26.95
C SER A 468 13.76 -29.76 25.56
N TYR A 469 13.83 -28.66 24.81
CA TYR A 469 13.27 -28.61 23.45
C TYR A 469 13.74 -29.75 22.56
N ASP A 470 15.02 -30.15 22.68
CA ASP A 470 15.59 -31.24 21.88
C ASP A 470 15.00 -32.60 22.20
N GLN A 471 14.52 -32.79 23.40
CA GLN A 471 13.91 -34.03 23.90
C GLN A 471 12.39 -34.11 23.62
N LEU A 472 11.79 -33.04 23.12
CA LEU A 472 10.35 -33.04 22.84
C LEU A 472 10.01 -34.01 21.69
N PRO A 473 8.93 -34.78 21.78
CA PRO A 473 8.35 -35.50 20.66
C PRO A 473 7.90 -34.52 19.56
N ARG A 474 7.72 -35.03 18.34
CA ARG A 474 7.09 -34.22 17.27
C ARG A 474 5.69 -33.80 17.72
N GLY A 475 5.42 -32.51 17.62
CA GLY A 475 4.15 -31.95 18.07
C GLY A 475 4.18 -30.43 18.11
N VAL A 476 3.05 -29.84 18.53
CA VAL A 476 2.90 -28.40 18.73
C VAL A 476 3.09 -28.10 20.22
N TYR A 477 3.86 -27.06 20.53
CA TYR A 477 4.15 -26.62 21.89
C TYR A 477 3.99 -25.11 22.03
N ILE A 478 3.75 -24.67 23.25
CA ILE A 478 3.71 -23.28 23.65
C ILE A 478 4.98 -22.99 24.46
N LEU A 479 5.82 -22.09 23.98
CA LEU A 479 6.99 -21.64 24.70
C LEU A 479 6.65 -20.33 25.39
N ARG A 480 6.96 -20.20 26.67
CA ARG A 480 6.79 -18.99 27.47
C ARG A 480 8.12 -18.54 28.03
N SER A 481 8.46 -17.28 27.81
CA SER A 481 9.63 -16.60 28.41
C SER A 481 9.24 -15.25 28.96
N ASP A 482 10.19 -14.52 29.55
CA ASP A 482 10.02 -13.14 29.98
C ASP A 482 9.74 -12.21 28.78
N GLU A 483 10.08 -12.62 27.55
CA GLU A 483 9.90 -11.88 26.32
C GLU A 483 8.55 -12.13 25.64
N GLY A 484 7.78 -13.13 26.11
CA GLY A 484 6.46 -13.44 25.58
C GLY A 484 6.13 -14.93 25.48
N THR A 485 5.07 -15.24 24.76
CA THR A 485 4.60 -16.60 24.54
C THR A 485 4.50 -16.87 23.04
N ILE A 486 5.11 -17.94 22.57
CA ILE A 486 5.14 -18.34 21.16
C ILE A 486 4.68 -19.78 20.98
N LYS A 487 4.07 -20.08 19.84
CA LYS A 487 3.70 -21.45 19.44
C LYS A 487 4.79 -21.97 18.51
N VAL A 488 5.31 -23.16 18.80
CA VAL A 488 6.30 -23.83 17.97
C VAL A 488 5.83 -25.21 17.54
N SER A 489 6.30 -25.66 16.39
CA SER A 489 6.10 -27.02 15.89
C SER A 489 7.47 -27.71 15.85
N LYS A 490 7.55 -28.92 16.44
CA LYS A 490 8.75 -29.75 16.39
C LYS A 490 8.56 -30.97 15.49
#